data_b8f5ef1c475b714ee8c3111656ff415d
#
_entry.id   b8f5ef1c475b714ee8c3111656ff415d
#
_cell.length_a   1.000
_cell.length_b   1.000
_cell.length_c   1.000
_cell.angle_alpha   90.00
_cell.angle_beta   90.00
_cell.angle_gamma   90.00
#
_symmetry.space_group_name_H-M   'P 1'
#
loop_
_entity.id
_entity.type
_entity.pdbx_description
1 polymer ?
#
loop_
_entity_poly.entity_id
_entity_poly.type
_entity_poly.pdbx_seq_one_letter_code
_entity_poly.pdbx_strand_id
1 'polypeptide(L)'
;MAELKLERVKYLPLLMASCMLLAVSLPYVITVALEKVNMFLPYISHAAAFPPQSAFLSIFMAIGTFFAVPTFFLRFAAVDQKRNRLEPRKIKILNIIAVCAGVLAAIAMLLSSHYPVGYVTHERMDWMKSVVVPHFSCTALLVTLYTVYVLIQAYLTYVHRKRSTKNVFVHATLSMCVVITNWTSCLPFYAAMREMGPRIVDAETGEISLESQEYSFYYIISSLSEWAFTFFSILFIATFYRDFKNMNLRLKVSLKKITDITLDSVQATAHSSVNGHEEITKM
;
A
#
# COMPACT_ATOMS: atom_id res chain seq x y z
N MET A 1 22.50 -22.61 -15.03
CA MET A 1 21.98 -21.42 -14.36
C MET A 1 21.19 -20.62 -15.37
N ALA A 2 19.91 -20.33 -15.10
CA ALA A 2 19.12 -19.41 -15.91
C ALA A 2 19.26 -18.00 -15.34
N GLU A 3 19.54 -17.01 -16.17
CA GLU A 3 19.62 -15.59 -15.80
C GLU A 3 18.51 -14.85 -16.54
N LEU A 4 17.56 -14.26 -15.78
CA LEU A 4 16.52 -13.40 -16.30
C LEU A 4 16.91 -11.94 -16.08
N LYS A 5 17.09 -11.18 -17.18
CA LYS A 5 17.41 -9.76 -17.14
C LYS A 5 16.14 -8.94 -17.38
N LEU A 6 15.72 -8.16 -16.40
CA LEU A 6 14.57 -7.27 -16.48
C LEU A 6 15.06 -5.82 -16.62
N GLU A 7 14.91 -5.24 -17.80
CA GLU A 7 15.38 -3.88 -18.12
C GLU A 7 14.32 -2.80 -17.88
N ARG A 8 13.04 -3.19 -17.79
CA ARG A 8 11.91 -2.25 -17.75
C ARG A 8 11.32 -2.02 -16.33
N VAL A 9 12.06 -2.38 -15.29
CA VAL A 9 11.60 -2.24 -13.88
C VAL A 9 11.25 -0.80 -13.49
N LYS A 10 11.79 0.19 -14.19
CA LYS A 10 11.50 1.61 -14.00
C LYS A 10 10.03 2.00 -14.20
N TYR A 11 9.26 1.20 -14.94
CA TYR A 11 7.84 1.47 -15.20
C TYR A 11 6.91 0.93 -14.11
N LEU A 12 7.38 0.05 -13.21
CA LEU A 12 6.55 -0.50 -12.13
C LEU A 12 5.90 0.57 -11.24
N PRO A 13 6.63 1.59 -10.74
CA PRO A 13 5.98 2.64 -9.96
C PRO A 13 5.00 3.49 -10.76
N LEU A 14 5.18 3.66 -12.06
CA LEU A 14 4.23 4.36 -12.91
C LEU A 14 2.97 3.54 -13.14
N LEU A 15 3.10 2.22 -13.36
CA LEU A 15 1.94 1.31 -13.47
C LEU A 15 1.14 1.29 -12.18
N MET A 16 1.80 1.18 -11.02
CA MET A 16 1.15 1.31 -9.72
C MET A 16 0.40 2.64 -9.60
N ALA A 17 1.08 3.77 -9.86
CA ALA A 17 0.50 5.12 -9.78
C ALA A 17 -0.70 5.29 -10.72
N SER A 18 -0.62 4.76 -11.96
CA SER A 18 -1.73 4.80 -12.93
C SER A 18 -2.93 3.98 -12.47
N CYS A 19 -2.70 2.78 -11.92
CA CYS A 19 -3.79 1.97 -11.37
C CYS A 19 -4.47 2.65 -10.18
N MET A 20 -3.70 3.25 -9.26
CA MET A 20 -4.27 4.01 -8.15
C MET A 20 -5.09 5.23 -8.64
N LEU A 21 -4.58 5.95 -9.64
CA LEU A 21 -5.31 7.08 -10.22
C LEU A 21 -6.62 6.62 -10.85
N LEU A 22 -6.61 5.56 -11.65
CA LEU A 22 -7.81 4.99 -12.25
C LEU A 22 -8.80 4.47 -11.20
N ALA A 23 -8.28 3.84 -10.14
CA ALA A 23 -9.10 3.31 -9.04
C ALA A 23 -9.97 4.38 -8.37
N VAL A 24 -9.47 5.61 -8.23
CA VAL A 24 -10.21 6.69 -7.57
C VAL A 24 -10.98 7.57 -8.56
N SER A 25 -10.41 7.83 -9.76
CA SER A 25 -11.02 8.74 -10.72
C SER A 25 -12.19 8.12 -11.47
N LEU A 26 -12.11 6.84 -11.83
CA LEU A 26 -13.15 6.19 -12.62
C LEU A 26 -14.46 6.03 -11.84
N PRO A 27 -14.48 5.51 -10.59
CA PRO A 27 -15.67 5.50 -9.76
C PRO A 27 -16.27 6.89 -9.56
N TYR A 28 -15.43 7.91 -9.32
CA TYR A 28 -15.89 9.27 -9.16
C TYR A 28 -16.63 9.79 -10.40
N VAL A 29 -16.03 9.65 -11.59
CA VAL A 29 -16.65 10.09 -12.84
C VAL A 29 -17.99 9.38 -13.10
N ILE A 30 -18.02 8.05 -12.88
CA ILE A 30 -19.25 7.26 -13.09
C ILE A 30 -20.33 7.67 -12.09
N THR A 31 -19.99 7.85 -10.83
CA THR A 31 -20.96 8.13 -9.77
C THR A 31 -21.58 9.54 -9.93
N VAL A 32 -20.76 10.52 -10.38
CA VAL A 32 -21.23 11.87 -10.73
C VAL A 32 -22.11 11.84 -11.98
N ALA A 33 -21.71 11.09 -13.02
CA ALA A 33 -22.48 10.96 -14.25
C ALA A 33 -23.84 10.26 -14.05
N LEU A 34 -23.95 9.41 -13.02
CA LEU A 34 -25.20 8.74 -12.62
C LEU A 34 -25.99 9.55 -11.58
N GLU A 35 -25.54 10.77 -11.26
CA GLU A 35 -26.19 11.66 -10.29
C GLU A 35 -26.36 11.04 -8.88
N LYS A 36 -25.58 10.01 -8.55
CA LYS A 36 -25.65 9.32 -7.24
C LYS A 36 -24.98 10.08 -6.11
N VAL A 37 -24.12 11.04 -6.42
CA VAL A 37 -23.48 11.96 -5.47
C VAL A 37 -23.40 13.35 -6.08
N ASN A 38 -23.33 14.36 -5.21
CA ASN A 38 -23.10 15.73 -5.69
C ASN A 38 -21.70 15.82 -6.35
N MET A 39 -21.56 16.64 -7.40
CA MET A 39 -20.32 16.86 -8.13
C MET A 39 -19.18 17.35 -7.22
N PHE A 40 -19.47 17.97 -6.09
CA PHE A 40 -18.46 18.53 -5.20
C PHE A 40 -17.85 17.47 -4.29
N LEU A 41 -16.68 16.95 -4.70
CA LEU A 41 -15.72 16.10 -3.95
C LEU A 41 -16.31 15.25 -2.82
N PRO A 42 -17.07 14.17 -3.11
CA PRO A 42 -17.47 13.20 -2.10
C PRO A 42 -16.22 12.48 -1.58
N TYR A 43 -16.30 11.82 -0.42
CA TYR A 43 -15.26 10.87 -0.03
C TYR A 43 -15.05 9.82 -1.14
N ILE A 44 -13.81 9.37 -1.32
CA ILE A 44 -13.46 8.33 -2.31
C ILE A 44 -14.30 7.07 -2.06
N SER A 45 -14.47 6.69 -0.79
CA SER A 45 -15.31 5.56 -0.38
C SER A 45 -16.79 5.76 -0.72
N HIS A 46 -17.30 6.99 -0.68
CA HIS A 46 -18.67 7.31 -1.08
C HIS A 46 -18.83 7.28 -2.61
N ALA A 47 -17.86 7.80 -3.35
CA ALA A 47 -17.84 7.73 -4.81
C ALA A 47 -17.82 6.29 -5.34
N ALA A 48 -17.24 5.38 -4.58
CA ALA A 48 -17.14 3.97 -4.91
C ALA A 48 -18.07 3.06 -4.06
N ALA A 49 -19.16 3.62 -3.51
CA ALA A 49 -20.01 2.90 -2.56
C ALA A 49 -20.84 1.78 -3.22
N PHE A 50 -21.23 1.96 -4.49
CA PHE A 50 -22.18 1.09 -5.20
C PHE A 50 -21.57 0.45 -6.45
N PRO A 51 -22.06 -0.70 -6.93
CA PRO A 51 -21.75 -1.20 -8.26
C PRO A 51 -22.31 -0.26 -9.37
N PRO A 52 -21.61 -0.14 -10.51
CA PRO A 52 -20.34 -0.80 -10.86
C PRO A 52 -19.09 -0.11 -10.28
N GLN A 53 -19.22 1.04 -9.62
CA GLN A 53 -18.11 1.87 -9.16
C GLN A 53 -17.20 1.13 -8.16
N SER A 54 -17.81 0.40 -7.21
CA SER A 54 -17.06 -0.41 -6.22
C SER A 54 -16.23 -1.50 -6.87
N ALA A 55 -16.73 -2.10 -7.96
CA ALA A 55 -15.98 -3.10 -8.72
C ALA A 55 -14.75 -2.48 -9.40
N PHE A 56 -14.86 -1.29 -10.00
CA PHE A 56 -13.73 -0.58 -10.60
C PHE A 56 -12.67 -0.22 -9.54
N LEU A 57 -13.10 0.31 -8.39
CA LEU A 57 -12.18 0.58 -7.27
C LEU A 57 -11.41 -0.69 -6.90
N SER A 58 -12.11 -1.78 -6.63
CA SER A 58 -11.50 -3.04 -6.16
C SER A 58 -10.55 -3.65 -7.20
N ILE A 59 -10.93 -3.68 -8.49
CA ILE A 59 -10.09 -4.23 -9.56
C ILE A 59 -8.81 -3.43 -9.71
N PHE A 60 -8.90 -2.10 -9.83
CA PHE A 60 -7.71 -1.27 -10.02
C PHE A 60 -6.83 -1.21 -8.77
N MET A 61 -7.39 -1.28 -7.56
CA MET A 61 -6.61 -1.42 -6.32
C MET A 61 -5.90 -2.78 -6.24
N ALA A 62 -6.54 -3.86 -6.69
CA ALA A 62 -5.90 -5.19 -6.74
C ALA A 62 -4.71 -5.20 -7.72
N ILE A 63 -4.89 -4.67 -8.93
CA ILE A 63 -3.82 -4.55 -9.92
C ILE A 63 -2.72 -3.60 -9.39
N GLY A 64 -3.10 -2.48 -8.77
CA GLY A 64 -2.17 -1.55 -8.13
C GLY A 64 -1.33 -2.21 -7.04
N THR A 65 -1.95 -3.02 -6.18
CA THR A 65 -1.26 -3.80 -5.13
C THR A 65 -0.29 -4.82 -5.73
N PHE A 66 -0.66 -5.48 -6.82
CA PHE A 66 0.24 -6.38 -7.54
C PHE A 66 1.52 -5.67 -8.00
N PHE A 67 1.44 -4.42 -8.46
CA PHE A 67 2.62 -3.62 -8.81
C PHE A 67 3.30 -2.97 -7.60
N ALA A 68 2.58 -2.74 -6.50
CA ALA A 68 3.12 -2.12 -5.29
C ALA A 68 4.18 -2.99 -4.63
N VAL A 69 3.90 -4.29 -4.46
CA VAL A 69 4.80 -5.23 -3.78
C VAL A 69 6.20 -5.25 -4.44
N PRO A 70 6.35 -5.54 -5.74
CA PRO A 70 7.68 -5.49 -6.38
C PRO A 70 8.28 -4.08 -6.37
N THR A 71 7.48 -3.01 -6.45
CA THR A 71 7.98 -1.63 -6.36
C THR A 71 8.65 -1.37 -5.02
N PHE A 72 8.05 -1.78 -3.90
CA PHE A 72 8.62 -1.60 -2.57
C PHE A 72 9.86 -2.46 -2.34
N PHE A 73 9.88 -3.70 -2.83
CA PHE A 73 11.08 -4.54 -2.79
C PHE A 73 12.23 -4.00 -3.64
N LEU A 74 11.95 -3.48 -4.83
CA LEU A 74 12.98 -2.84 -5.65
C LEU A 74 13.53 -1.58 -4.99
N ARG A 75 12.67 -0.80 -4.35
CA ARG A 75 13.11 0.36 -3.58
C ARG A 75 13.99 -0.04 -2.41
N PHE A 76 13.61 -1.08 -1.67
CA PHE A 76 14.43 -1.68 -0.61
C PHE A 76 15.82 -2.07 -1.13
N ALA A 77 15.88 -2.82 -2.24
CA ALA A 77 17.14 -3.25 -2.85
C ALA A 77 18.00 -2.05 -3.31
N ALA A 78 17.37 -1.02 -3.90
CA ALA A 78 18.04 0.20 -4.35
C ALA A 78 18.69 0.96 -3.19
N VAL A 79 18.05 1.00 -2.04
CA VAL A 79 18.59 1.63 -0.82
C VAL A 79 19.70 0.78 -0.22
N ASP A 80 19.52 -0.54 -0.14
CA ASP A 80 20.50 -1.45 0.44
C ASP A 80 21.83 -1.46 -0.34
N GLN A 81 21.77 -1.43 -1.67
CA GLN A 81 22.95 -1.30 -2.53
C GLN A 81 23.72 0.02 -2.33
N LYS A 82 23.02 1.08 -1.96
CA LYS A 82 23.62 2.41 -1.72
C LYS A 82 23.95 2.66 -0.25
N ARG A 83 23.82 1.64 0.59
CA ARG A 83 24.01 1.74 2.04
C ARG A 83 25.32 2.44 2.39
N ASN A 84 25.22 3.50 3.19
CA ASN A 84 26.37 4.30 3.59
C ASN A 84 27.24 3.54 4.62
N ARG A 85 28.57 3.72 4.54
CA ARG A 85 29.53 3.10 5.46
C ARG A 85 29.48 3.68 6.88
N LEU A 86 28.91 4.88 7.06
CA LEU A 86 28.93 5.59 8.35
C LEU A 86 27.94 5.06 9.38
N GLU A 87 26.69 4.68 8.98
CA GLU A 87 25.67 4.13 9.90
C GLU A 87 24.93 2.94 9.25
N PRO A 88 25.61 1.86 8.88
CA PRO A 88 25.01 0.80 8.07
C PRO A 88 23.87 0.04 8.79
N ARG A 89 23.93 -0.05 10.13
CA ARG A 89 22.91 -0.78 10.91
C ARG A 89 21.58 -0.02 10.99
N LYS A 90 21.61 1.28 11.29
CA LYS A 90 20.39 2.12 11.35
C LYS A 90 19.67 2.17 10.00
N ILE A 91 20.43 2.42 8.92
CA ILE A 91 19.87 2.48 7.56
C ILE A 91 19.24 1.14 7.18
N LYS A 92 19.87 0.02 7.51
CA LYS A 92 19.32 -1.31 7.24
C LYS A 92 18.01 -1.54 7.99
N ILE A 93 17.95 -1.21 9.28
CA ILE A 93 16.73 -1.38 10.10
C ILE A 93 15.60 -0.50 9.53
N LEU A 94 15.85 0.79 9.27
CA LEU A 94 14.85 1.68 8.71
C LEU A 94 14.35 1.22 7.33
N ASN A 95 15.25 0.70 6.49
CA ASN A 95 14.88 0.18 5.19
C ASN A 95 13.98 -1.07 5.28
N ILE A 96 14.26 -1.96 6.26
CA ILE A 96 13.40 -3.13 6.56
C ILE A 96 12.02 -2.65 7.06
N ILE A 97 11.98 -1.72 8.02
CA ILE A 97 10.72 -1.17 8.53
C ILE A 97 9.92 -0.56 7.38
N ALA A 98 10.58 0.21 6.49
CA ALA A 98 9.92 0.82 5.34
C ALA A 98 9.30 -0.22 4.41
N VAL A 99 10.03 -1.27 3.99
CA VAL A 99 9.45 -2.27 3.08
C VAL A 99 8.29 -3.02 3.74
N CYS A 100 8.40 -3.37 5.02
CA CYS A 100 7.30 -3.99 5.77
C CYS A 100 6.07 -3.07 5.84
N ALA A 101 6.27 -1.79 6.20
CA ALA A 101 5.19 -0.80 6.25
C ALA A 101 4.54 -0.59 4.88
N GLY A 102 5.33 -0.49 3.80
CA GLY A 102 4.82 -0.34 2.44
C GLY A 102 3.99 -1.53 1.97
N VAL A 103 4.49 -2.75 2.19
CA VAL A 103 3.77 -3.98 1.81
C VAL A 103 2.48 -4.15 2.63
N LEU A 104 2.53 -3.94 3.94
CA LEU A 104 1.34 -4.00 4.78
C LEU A 104 0.32 -2.90 4.43
N ALA A 105 0.78 -1.69 4.09
CA ALA A 105 -0.09 -0.63 3.58
C ALA A 105 -0.78 -1.03 2.27
N ALA A 106 -0.06 -1.67 1.34
CA ALA A 106 -0.64 -2.16 0.09
C ALA A 106 -1.69 -3.26 0.32
N ILE A 107 -1.46 -4.17 1.27
CA ILE A 107 -2.45 -5.18 1.66
C ILE A 107 -3.67 -4.52 2.31
N ALA A 108 -3.46 -3.55 3.20
CA ALA A 108 -4.55 -2.82 3.83
C ALA A 108 -5.39 -2.02 2.81
N MET A 109 -4.76 -1.43 1.80
CA MET A 109 -5.41 -0.77 0.67
C MET A 109 -6.29 -1.74 -0.12
N LEU A 110 -5.74 -2.92 -0.44
CA LEU A 110 -6.49 -3.99 -1.11
C LEU A 110 -7.71 -4.38 -0.29
N LEU A 111 -7.54 -4.67 0.99
CA LEU A 111 -8.62 -5.09 1.87
C LEU A 111 -9.69 -4.00 2.00
N SER A 112 -9.31 -2.73 2.26
CA SER A 112 -10.29 -1.65 2.41
C SER A 112 -11.14 -1.46 1.16
N SER A 113 -10.59 -1.64 -0.04
CA SER A 113 -11.32 -1.49 -1.30
C SER A 113 -12.38 -2.58 -1.56
N HIS A 114 -12.30 -3.70 -0.82
CA HIS A 114 -13.27 -4.81 -0.94
C HIS A 114 -14.45 -4.72 0.04
N TYR A 115 -14.49 -3.69 0.88
CA TYR A 115 -15.60 -3.43 1.80
C TYR A 115 -16.38 -2.17 1.35
N PRO A 116 -17.30 -2.27 0.35
CA PRO A 116 -18.09 -1.13 -0.12
C PRO A 116 -19.10 -0.72 0.96
N VAL A 117 -19.09 0.56 1.33
CA VAL A 117 -19.91 1.10 2.43
C VAL A 117 -21.31 1.55 2.02
N GLY A 118 -21.71 1.31 0.76
CA GLY A 118 -22.95 1.83 0.16
C GLY A 118 -24.23 1.12 0.57
N TYR A 119 -24.14 -0.18 0.90
CA TYR A 119 -25.32 -0.97 1.25
C TYR A 119 -25.39 -1.26 2.74
N VAL A 120 -26.58 -1.04 3.31
CA VAL A 120 -26.90 -1.46 4.68
C VAL A 120 -27.65 -2.77 4.61
N THR A 121 -27.19 -3.79 5.32
CA THR A 121 -27.94 -5.05 5.49
C THR A 121 -29.18 -4.83 6.34
N HIS A 122 -30.15 -5.78 6.28
CA HIS A 122 -31.39 -5.74 7.08
C HIS A 122 -31.11 -5.54 8.56
N GLU A 123 -29.98 -6.06 9.06
CA GLU A 123 -29.51 -5.80 10.41
C GLU A 123 -28.37 -4.79 10.39
N ARG A 124 -28.65 -3.55 10.82
CA ARG A 124 -27.67 -2.46 10.88
C ARG A 124 -26.40 -2.83 11.66
N MET A 125 -26.53 -3.66 12.70
CA MET A 125 -25.40 -4.12 13.49
C MET A 125 -24.49 -5.06 12.72
N ASP A 126 -25.03 -5.93 11.88
CA ASP A 126 -24.26 -6.84 11.04
C ASP A 126 -23.52 -6.08 9.94
N TRP A 127 -24.16 -5.08 9.33
CA TRP A 127 -23.49 -4.19 8.38
C TRP A 127 -22.32 -3.45 9.05
N MET A 128 -22.52 -2.91 10.24
CA MET A 128 -21.44 -2.24 10.99
C MET A 128 -20.26 -3.18 11.23
N LYS A 129 -20.50 -4.41 11.68
CA LYS A 129 -19.45 -5.38 12.00
C LYS A 129 -18.78 -5.94 10.75
N SER A 130 -19.55 -6.27 9.72
CA SER A 130 -19.06 -7.00 8.54
C SER A 130 -18.47 -6.09 7.45
N VAL A 131 -18.85 -4.83 7.39
CA VAL A 131 -18.43 -3.91 6.33
C VAL A 131 -17.74 -2.67 6.89
N VAL A 132 -18.41 -1.92 7.77
CA VAL A 132 -17.92 -0.59 8.18
C VAL A 132 -16.67 -0.69 9.03
N VAL A 133 -16.69 -1.56 10.06
CA VAL A 133 -15.51 -1.74 10.94
C VAL A 133 -14.30 -2.25 10.18
N PRO A 134 -14.38 -3.31 9.33
CA PRO A 134 -13.27 -3.73 8.50
C PRO A 134 -12.77 -2.64 7.55
N HIS A 135 -13.68 -1.92 6.87
CA HIS A 135 -13.32 -0.83 5.97
C HIS A 135 -12.47 0.23 6.67
N PHE A 136 -12.99 0.79 7.77
CA PHE A 136 -12.28 1.86 8.49
C PHE A 136 -11.01 1.38 9.18
N SER A 137 -10.99 0.14 9.69
CA SER A 137 -9.78 -0.44 10.29
C SER A 137 -8.67 -0.60 9.26
N CYS A 138 -9.00 -1.14 8.08
CA CYS A 138 -8.05 -1.28 6.99
C CYS A 138 -7.59 0.09 6.44
N THR A 139 -8.49 1.07 6.33
CA THR A 139 -8.15 2.42 5.90
C THR A 139 -7.24 3.11 6.92
N ALA A 140 -7.51 3.01 8.22
CA ALA A 140 -6.65 3.55 9.26
C ALA A 140 -5.25 2.92 9.24
N LEU A 141 -5.20 1.60 9.05
CA LEU A 141 -3.93 0.87 8.92
C LEU A 141 -3.17 1.32 7.66
N LEU A 142 -3.85 1.44 6.51
CA LEU A 142 -3.28 1.95 5.26
C LEU A 142 -2.64 3.32 5.46
N VAL A 143 -3.40 4.32 5.94
CA VAL A 143 -2.91 5.69 6.02
C VAL A 143 -1.77 5.83 7.02
N THR A 144 -1.82 5.09 8.14
CA THR A 144 -0.77 5.09 9.16
C THR A 144 0.53 4.47 8.62
N LEU A 145 0.46 3.26 8.09
CA LEU A 145 1.63 2.54 7.59
C LEU A 145 2.24 3.23 6.37
N TYR A 146 1.40 3.77 5.48
CA TYR A 146 1.89 4.50 4.32
C TYR A 146 2.58 5.82 4.74
N THR A 147 2.06 6.53 5.73
CA THR A 147 2.70 7.73 6.30
C THR A 147 4.07 7.38 6.88
N VAL A 148 4.18 6.30 7.65
CA VAL A 148 5.48 5.79 8.14
C VAL A 148 6.43 5.48 6.98
N TYR A 149 5.93 4.81 5.95
CA TYR A 149 6.70 4.47 4.75
C TYR A 149 7.29 5.72 4.08
N VAL A 150 6.45 6.73 3.77
CA VAL A 150 6.91 7.93 3.05
C VAL A 150 7.92 8.74 3.86
N LEU A 151 7.73 8.85 5.18
CA LEU A 151 8.67 9.55 6.08
C LEU A 151 10.04 8.86 6.09
N ILE A 152 10.06 7.54 6.25
CA ILE A 152 11.32 6.78 6.22
C ILE A 152 11.98 6.90 4.85
N GLN A 153 11.23 6.82 3.75
CA GLN A 153 11.78 6.93 2.39
C GLN A 153 12.35 8.34 2.11
N ALA A 154 11.70 9.39 2.62
CA ALA A 154 12.23 10.76 2.53
C ALA A 154 13.57 10.88 3.29
N TYR A 155 13.63 10.35 4.52
CA TYR A 155 14.86 10.31 5.31
C TYR A 155 15.97 9.51 4.62
N LEU A 156 15.68 8.31 4.13
CA LEU A 156 16.66 7.48 3.40
C LEU A 156 17.16 8.19 2.13
N THR A 157 16.30 8.92 1.42
CA THR A 157 16.69 9.73 0.26
C THR A 157 17.60 10.87 0.67
N TYR A 158 17.33 11.54 1.81
CA TYR A 158 18.17 12.59 2.38
C TYR A 158 19.56 12.08 2.74
N VAL A 159 19.67 10.96 3.44
CA VAL A 159 20.96 10.35 3.86
C VAL A 159 21.80 9.96 2.64
N HIS A 160 21.17 9.48 1.56
CA HIS A 160 21.85 9.10 0.32
C HIS A 160 22.08 10.27 -0.66
N ARG A 161 22.12 11.50 -0.16
CA ARG A 161 22.13 12.80 -0.85
C ARG A 161 23.17 13.00 -1.96
N LYS A 162 24.12 12.09 -2.17
CA LYS A 162 25.23 12.25 -3.12
C LYS A 162 24.81 12.55 -4.58
N ARG A 163 23.52 12.44 -4.96
CA ARG A 163 23.10 12.47 -6.37
C ARG A 163 22.27 13.69 -6.81
N SER A 164 21.42 14.27 -5.98
CA SER A 164 20.64 15.47 -6.36
C SER A 164 19.88 16.10 -5.20
N THR A 165 20.14 17.36 -4.93
CA THR A 165 19.38 18.18 -3.97
C THR A 165 17.89 18.29 -4.38
N LYS A 166 17.61 18.33 -5.70
CA LYS A 166 16.24 18.40 -6.23
C LYS A 166 15.39 17.18 -5.84
N ASN A 167 15.94 15.97 -5.93
CA ASN A 167 15.19 14.75 -5.55
C ASN A 167 14.90 14.71 -4.05
N VAL A 168 15.83 15.15 -3.21
CA VAL A 168 15.62 15.24 -1.75
C VAL A 168 14.50 16.24 -1.45
N PHE A 169 14.52 17.41 -2.06
CA PHE A 169 13.49 18.41 -1.88
C PHE A 169 12.09 17.88 -2.29
N VAL A 170 11.98 17.27 -3.48
CA VAL A 170 10.72 16.70 -3.96
C VAL A 170 10.18 15.63 -3.00
N HIS A 171 11.03 14.68 -2.56
CA HIS A 171 10.60 13.63 -1.63
C HIS A 171 10.19 14.21 -0.26
N ALA A 172 10.93 15.17 0.27
CA ALA A 172 10.60 15.81 1.54
C ALA A 172 9.29 16.61 1.44
N THR A 173 9.10 17.40 0.39
CA THR A 173 7.88 18.17 0.18
C THR A 173 6.66 17.25 0.03
N LEU A 174 6.73 16.22 -0.82
CA LEU A 174 5.62 15.29 -1.00
C LEU A 174 5.31 14.51 0.29
N SER A 175 6.34 14.11 1.05
CA SER A 175 6.12 13.45 2.35
C SER A 175 5.43 14.37 3.35
N MET A 176 5.81 15.65 3.41
CA MET A 176 5.13 16.63 4.27
C MET A 176 3.69 16.84 3.83
N CYS A 177 3.42 16.94 2.52
CA CYS A 177 2.05 17.04 2.00
C CYS A 177 1.22 15.81 2.40
N VAL A 178 1.77 14.59 2.28
CA VAL A 178 1.10 13.35 2.71
C VAL A 178 0.79 13.37 4.20
N VAL A 179 1.74 13.78 5.06
CA VAL A 179 1.52 13.86 6.51
C VAL A 179 0.43 14.88 6.86
N ILE A 180 0.52 16.09 6.31
CA ILE A 180 -0.44 17.16 6.58
C ILE A 180 -1.84 16.72 6.14
N THR A 181 -1.97 16.22 4.91
CA THR A 181 -3.28 15.81 4.37
C THR A 181 -3.85 14.58 5.08
N ASN A 182 -3.02 13.68 5.60
CA ASN A 182 -3.46 12.59 6.47
C ASN A 182 -4.12 13.14 7.75
N TRP A 183 -3.45 14.05 8.46
CA TRP A 183 -3.99 14.64 9.69
C TRP A 183 -5.25 15.47 9.44
N THR A 184 -5.26 16.29 8.39
CA THR A 184 -6.43 17.11 8.02
C THR A 184 -7.58 16.30 7.43
N SER A 185 -7.35 15.05 6.99
CA SER A 185 -8.42 14.12 6.65
C SER A 185 -9.00 13.45 7.89
N CYS A 186 -8.16 12.89 8.75
CA CYS A 186 -8.59 12.05 9.87
C CYS A 186 -9.31 12.83 10.99
N LEU A 187 -8.77 14.00 11.40
CA LEU A 187 -9.35 14.76 12.51
C LEU A 187 -10.72 15.36 12.17
N PRO A 188 -10.90 16.08 11.05
CA PRO A 188 -12.22 16.59 10.68
C PRO A 188 -13.22 15.49 10.31
N PHE A 189 -12.75 14.32 9.82
CA PHE A 189 -13.61 13.17 9.54
C PHE A 189 -14.43 12.75 10.75
N TYR A 190 -13.80 12.66 11.91
CA TYR A 190 -14.51 12.32 13.15
C TYR A 190 -15.59 13.34 13.50
N ALA A 191 -15.32 14.63 13.34
CA ALA A 191 -16.29 15.69 13.53
C ALA A 191 -17.43 15.63 12.51
N ALA A 192 -17.09 15.46 11.22
CA ALA A 192 -18.05 15.30 10.14
C ALA A 192 -18.99 14.11 10.38
N MET A 193 -18.46 12.96 10.84
CA MET A 193 -19.28 11.78 11.14
C MET A 193 -20.27 12.01 12.30
N ARG A 194 -19.94 12.89 13.26
CA ARG A 194 -20.87 13.26 14.33
C ARG A 194 -21.98 14.21 13.86
N GLU A 195 -21.68 15.09 12.91
CA GLU A 195 -22.64 16.03 12.33
C GLU A 195 -23.58 15.38 11.33
N MET A 196 -23.13 14.33 10.64
CA MET A 196 -23.88 13.66 9.58
C MET A 196 -25.10 12.88 10.05
N GLY A 197 -25.64 13.01 11.21
CA GLY A 197 -26.89 12.41 11.64
C GLY A 197 -27.17 10.95 11.17
N PRO A 198 -28.35 10.39 11.43
CA PRO A 198 -28.73 9.09 10.92
C PRO A 198 -28.90 9.16 9.38
N ARG A 199 -28.14 8.33 8.66
CA ARG A 199 -28.25 8.23 7.20
C ARG A 199 -29.62 7.67 6.81
N ILE A 200 -30.26 8.30 5.81
CA ILE A 200 -31.50 7.80 5.22
C ILE A 200 -31.14 6.55 4.42
N VAL A 201 -31.76 5.44 4.77
CA VAL A 201 -31.62 4.17 4.06
C VAL A 201 -32.91 3.96 3.28
N ASP A 202 -32.79 3.68 1.99
CA ASP A 202 -33.93 3.25 1.19
C ASP A 202 -34.41 1.88 1.69
N ALA A 203 -35.67 1.80 2.05
CA ALA A 203 -36.26 0.59 2.66
C ALA A 203 -36.37 -0.59 1.66
N GLU A 204 -36.44 -0.30 0.34
CA GLU A 204 -36.59 -1.34 -0.68
C GLU A 204 -35.25 -1.85 -1.17
N THR A 205 -34.28 -0.96 -1.38
CA THR A 205 -32.97 -1.32 -1.96
C THR A 205 -31.86 -1.52 -0.92
N GLY A 206 -32.05 -1.02 0.31
CA GLY A 206 -30.99 -0.97 1.33
C GLY A 206 -29.89 0.05 1.02
N GLU A 207 -30.05 0.86 -0.05
CA GLU A 207 -29.07 1.88 -0.41
C GLU A 207 -29.07 3.03 0.60
N ILE A 208 -27.89 3.54 0.89
CA ILE A 208 -27.75 4.74 1.72
C ILE A 208 -27.91 5.95 0.81
N SER A 209 -28.92 6.80 1.06
CA SER A 209 -29.03 8.08 0.37
C SER A 209 -27.85 8.98 0.74
N LEU A 210 -27.03 9.28 -0.25
CA LEU A 210 -25.89 10.20 -0.12
C LEU A 210 -26.26 11.64 -0.53
N GLU A 211 -27.46 11.82 -1.11
CA GLU A 211 -27.90 13.11 -1.68
C GLU A 211 -28.35 14.16 -0.67
N SER A 212 -28.81 13.74 0.51
CA SER A 212 -29.47 14.65 1.47
C SER A 212 -28.49 15.30 2.47
N GLN A 213 -27.20 15.17 2.27
CA GLN A 213 -26.21 15.70 3.22
C GLN A 213 -25.86 17.15 2.87
N GLU A 214 -26.29 18.09 3.71
CA GLU A 214 -25.62 19.39 3.79
C GLU A 214 -24.16 19.17 4.11
N TYR A 215 -23.28 19.63 3.20
CA TYR A 215 -21.83 19.50 3.39
C TYR A 215 -21.39 20.41 4.52
N SER A 216 -21.19 19.84 5.72
CA SER A 216 -20.59 20.57 6.82
C SER A 216 -19.15 20.98 6.46
N PHE A 217 -18.67 22.04 7.09
CA PHE A 217 -17.30 22.51 6.94
C PHE A 217 -16.26 21.38 7.17
N TYR A 218 -16.51 20.54 8.17
CA TYR A 218 -15.62 19.40 8.48
C TYR A 218 -15.66 18.31 7.40
N TYR A 219 -16.83 18.07 6.81
CA TYR A 219 -16.94 17.15 5.67
C TYR A 219 -16.09 17.63 4.48
N ILE A 220 -16.21 18.91 4.13
CA ILE A 220 -15.50 19.50 2.99
C ILE A 220 -13.97 19.39 3.21
N ILE A 221 -13.48 19.80 4.40
CA ILE A 221 -12.05 19.73 4.71
C ILE A 221 -11.55 18.29 4.68
N SER A 222 -12.28 17.37 5.28
CA SER A 222 -11.87 15.97 5.38
C SER A 222 -11.85 15.31 4.00
N SER A 223 -12.90 15.48 3.18
CA SER A 223 -12.96 14.88 1.84
C SER A 223 -11.90 15.46 0.90
N LEU A 224 -11.73 16.79 0.90
CA LEU A 224 -10.68 17.46 0.11
C LEU A 224 -9.28 16.96 0.53
N SER A 225 -9.06 16.76 1.82
CA SER A 225 -7.79 16.26 2.34
C SER A 225 -7.57 14.78 1.97
N GLU A 226 -8.62 13.95 1.92
CA GLU A 226 -8.53 12.56 1.45
C GLU A 226 -8.09 12.49 -0.02
N TRP A 227 -8.68 13.32 -0.89
CA TRP A 227 -8.28 13.43 -2.28
C TRP A 227 -6.84 13.93 -2.41
N ALA A 228 -6.46 14.95 -1.66
CA ALA A 228 -5.10 15.50 -1.65
C ALA A 228 -4.09 14.46 -1.14
N PHE A 229 -4.39 13.73 -0.06
CA PHE A 229 -3.57 12.63 0.45
C PHE A 229 -3.33 11.57 -0.64
N THR A 230 -4.38 11.15 -1.33
CA THR A 230 -4.31 10.15 -2.40
C THR A 230 -3.47 10.67 -3.56
N PHE A 231 -3.69 11.91 -4.00
CA PHE A 231 -2.94 12.53 -5.09
C PHE A 231 -1.45 12.66 -4.78
N PHE A 232 -1.09 13.19 -3.60
CA PHE A 232 0.32 13.30 -3.18
C PHE A 232 0.98 11.93 -3.00
N SER A 233 0.22 10.93 -2.57
CA SER A 233 0.69 9.55 -2.47
C SER A 233 1.03 8.96 -3.85
N ILE A 234 0.16 9.17 -4.84
CA ILE A 234 0.40 8.76 -6.23
C ILE A 234 1.65 9.45 -6.80
N LEU A 235 1.77 10.76 -6.59
CA LEU A 235 2.95 11.51 -7.03
C LEU A 235 4.23 11.01 -6.35
N PHE A 236 4.17 10.74 -5.04
CA PHE A 236 5.33 10.22 -4.31
C PHE A 236 5.83 8.90 -4.90
N ILE A 237 4.94 7.95 -5.15
CA ILE A 237 5.27 6.67 -5.79
C ILE A 237 5.84 6.88 -7.20
N ALA A 238 5.23 7.76 -7.99
CA ALA A 238 5.70 8.06 -9.34
C ALA A 238 7.15 8.59 -9.37
N THR A 239 7.63 9.25 -8.30
CA THR A 239 9.03 9.71 -8.21
C THR A 239 10.04 8.56 -8.27
N PHE A 240 9.67 7.34 -7.86
CA PHE A 240 10.56 6.18 -7.91
C PHE A 240 10.95 5.76 -9.32
N TYR A 241 10.21 6.18 -10.36
CA TYR A 241 10.63 6.03 -11.74
C TYR A 241 12.06 6.56 -11.97
N ARG A 242 12.39 7.73 -11.39
CA ARG A 242 13.73 8.33 -11.49
C ARG A 242 14.79 7.50 -10.79
N ASP A 243 14.42 6.90 -9.64
CA ASP A 243 15.34 6.06 -8.86
C ASP A 243 15.62 4.73 -9.58
N PHE A 244 14.63 4.20 -10.30
CA PHE A 244 14.73 2.91 -11.00
C PHE A 244 15.23 3.06 -12.44
N LYS A 245 15.35 4.28 -12.98
CA LYS A 245 15.77 4.52 -14.38
C LYS A 245 17.09 3.85 -14.74
N ASN A 246 18.02 3.74 -13.80
CA ASN A 246 19.34 3.16 -14.01
C ASN A 246 19.51 1.81 -13.28
N MET A 247 18.42 1.16 -12.91
CA MET A 247 18.46 -0.17 -12.30
C MET A 247 18.29 -1.25 -13.35
N ASN A 248 19.20 -2.22 -13.34
CA ASN A 248 19.08 -3.48 -14.09
C ASN A 248 18.87 -4.60 -13.07
N LEU A 249 17.71 -5.24 -13.11
CA LEU A 249 17.42 -6.39 -12.25
C LEU A 249 17.89 -7.66 -12.96
N ARG A 250 18.78 -8.42 -12.31
CA ARG A 250 19.23 -9.74 -12.77
C ARG A 250 18.80 -10.79 -11.74
N LEU A 251 17.91 -11.67 -12.14
CA LEU A 251 17.49 -12.81 -11.33
C LEU A 251 18.29 -14.04 -11.76
N LYS A 252 19.10 -14.58 -10.84
CA LYS A 252 19.82 -15.84 -11.05
C LYS A 252 19.08 -16.95 -10.34
N VAL A 253 18.59 -17.92 -11.11
CA VAL A 253 17.96 -19.13 -10.57
C VAL A 253 18.98 -20.25 -10.64
N SER A 254 19.40 -20.79 -9.49
CA SER A 254 20.21 -21.99 -9.38
C SER A 254 19.35 -23.13 -8.85
N LEU A 255 19.21 -24.18 -9.64
CA LEU A 255 18.60 -25.42 -9.16
C LEU A 255 19.68 -26.22 -8.41
N LYS A 256 19.44 -26.54 -7.15
CA LYS A 256 20.30 -27.48 -6.42
C LYS A 256 20.07 -28.87 -7.01
N LYS A 257 21.15 -29.53 -7.51
CA LYS A 257 21.03 -30.89 -8.04
C LYS A 257 20.59 -31.84 -6.93
N ILE A 258 19.65 -32.71 -7.22
CA ILE A 258 19.14 -33.71 -6.25
C ILE A 258 20.28 -34.64 -5.77
N THR A 259 21.31 -34.87 -6.61
CA THR A 259 22.53 -35.61 -6.25
C THR A 259 23.29 -35.03 -5.05
N ASP A 260 23.22 -33.70 -4.83
CA ASP A 260 23.94 -33.09 -3.68
C ASP A 260 23.21 -33.35 -2.35
N ILE A 261 21.88 -33.53 -2.41
CA ILE A 261 21.04 -33.85 -1.25
C ILE A 261 21.28 -35.28 -0.76
N THR A 262 21.44 -36.24 -1.71
CA THR A 262 21.72 -37.62 -1.38
C THR A 262 23.13 -37.83 -0.83
N LEU A 263 24.14 -37.08 -1.34
CA LEU A 263 25.51 -37.14 -0.81
C LEU A 263 25.61 -36.58 0.62
N ASP A 264 24.97 -35.42 0.90
CA ASP A 264 24.94 -34.82 2.23
C ASP A 264 24.22 -35.74 3.25
N SER A 265 23.15 -36.44 2.83
CA SER A 265 22.43 -37.39 3.68
C SER A 265 23.23 -38.71 3.93
N VAL A 266 23.95 -39.20 2.93
CA VAL A 266 24.78 -40.39 3.04
C VAL A 266 26.02 -40.11 3.91
N GLN A 267 26.64 -38.93 3.79
CA GLN A 267 27.74 -38.54 4.66
C GLN A 267 27.30 -38.31 6.12
N ALA A 268 26.12 -37.74 6.34
CA ALA A 268 25.59 -37.57 7.69
C ALA A 268 25.30 -38.93 8.35
N THR A 269 24.80 -39.92 7.60
CA THR A 269 24.53 -41.28 8.10
C THR A 269 25.84 -42.07 8.35
N ALA A 270 26.85 -41.91 7.50
CA ALA A 270 28.14 -42.53 7.69
C ALA A 270 28.89 -42.01 8.91
N HIS A 271 28.84 -40.70 9.19
CA HIS A 271 29.42 -40.10 10.40
C HIS A 271 28.74 -40.55 11.71
N SER A 272 27.43 -40.79 11.68
CA SER A 272 26.69 -41.28 12.86
C SER A 272 26.99 -42.77 13.15
N SER A 273 27.27 -43.58 12.14
CA SER A 273 27.61 -45.00 12.32
C SER A 273 29.06 -45.23 12.79
N VAL A 274 29.98 -44.35 12.42
CA VAL A 274 31.38 -44.44 12.90
C VAL A 274 31.51 -44.05 14.39
N ASN A 275 30.77 -43.05 14.83
CA ASN A 275 30.79 -42.64 16.25
C ASN A 275 30.07 -43.64 17.18
N GLY A 276 29.11 -44.43 16.66
CA GLY A 276 28.44 -45.50 17.43
C GLY A 276 29.26 -46.74 17.67
N HIS A 277 30.31 -47.01 16.86
CA HIS A 277 31.20 -48.15 17.04
C HIS A 277 32.37 -47.88 18.00
N GLU A 278 32.76 -46.63 18.21
CA GLU A 278 33.84 -46.30 19.17
C GLU A 278 33.40 -46.34 20.67
N GLU A 279 32.09 -46.18 20.94
CA GLU A 279 31.61 -46.29 22.33
C GLU A 279 31.42 -47.72 22.83
N ILE A 280 31.31 -48.72 21.95
CA ILE A 280 31.11 -50.13 22.35
C ILE A 280 32.45 -50.82 22.65
N THR A 281 33.58 -50.26 22.28
CA THR A 281 34.90 -50.86 22.49
C THR A 281 35.61 -50.36 23.76
N LYS A 282 34.94 -49.53 24.57
CA LYS A 282 35.47 -48.98 25.83
C LYS A 282 34.69 -49.42 27.10
N MET A 283 33.92 -50.52 27.02
CA MET A 283 33.32 -51.16 28.18
C MET A 283 34.05 -52.48 28.52
#